data_7accd67bb7d306fac5bb49c478a65573
#
_entry.id   7accd67bb7d306fac5bb49c478a65573
#
_cell.length_a   1.000
_cell.length_b   1.000
_cell.length_c   1.000
_cell.angle_alpha   90.00
_cell.angle_beta   90.00
_cell.angle_gamma   90.00
#
_symmetry.space_group_name_H-M   'P 1'
#
loop_
_entity.id
_entity.type
_entity.pdbx_description
1 polymer ?
#
loop_
_entity_poly.entity_id
_entity_poly.type
_entity_poly.pdbx_seq_one_letter_code
_entity_poly.pdbx_strand_id
1 'polypeptide(L)'
;LVCRPALRPSAAATYDLVARAIQYLQDHARRQPSLGDLAQALSTSESTLQRAFSAFAGVSPKRFLQYQTKEHARALLLDSADVLTTALATGLSGPGRLHELMVTTEAMTPGEVGRAGGGVELHYGYAETSLGRVLAARTARGLAFLGFVDDSDAAALDDLRSRWPAATLASEARMQAWLDAALAGWRTDRPLHLVLAGTNFQLKVWEALLAIPEGRLASYTQLARAVGRPNAVRAVASAVGRNPLSVLIPCHRVIRESGALGGYHWGLPRKGALIALESARSEPTGVARRRPAFRTTARA
;
A
#
# COMPACT_ATOMS: atom_id res chain seq x y z
N LEU A 1 2.12 25.35 -19.40
CA LEU A 1 3.51 25.67 -18.98
C LEU A 1 4.04 24.45 -18.24
N VAL A 2 4.81 23.59 -18.95
CA VAL A 2 5.52 22.44 -18.38
C VAL A 2 6.80 23.00 -17.76
N CYS A 3 6.85 23.12 -16.44
CA CYS A 3 8.11 23.35 -15.73
C CYS A 3 8.99 22.09 -15.93
N ARG A 4 9.94 22.16 -16.86
CA ARG A 4 11.13 21.31 -16.83
C ARG A 4 12.00 21.81 -15.67
N PRO A 5 12.28 21.00 -14.63
CA PRO A 5 13.31 21.37 -13.67
C PRO A 5 14.63 21.43 -14.45
N ALA A 6 15.22 22.63 -14.54
CA ALA A 6 16.57 22.78 -15.03
C ALA A 6 17.48 21.94 -14.14
N LEU A 7 18.12 20.92 -14.70
CA LEU A 7 19.15 20.13 -14.02
C LEU A 7 20.30 21.06 -13.68
N ARG A 8 20.34 21.57 -12.44
CA ARG A 8 21.50 22.29 -11.93
C ARG A 8 22.68 21.31 -11.85
N PRO A 9 23.94 21.71 -12.07
CA PRO A 9 25.12 20.83 -11.95
C PRO A 9 25.15 20.05 -10.63
N SER A 10 24.65 20.62 -9.54
CA SER A 10 24.48 19.96 -8.24
C SER A 10 23.45 18.81 -8.25
N ALA A 11 22.48 18.84 -9.16
CA ALA A 11 21.46 17.77 -9.30
C ALA A 11 22.04 16.55 -10.05
N ALA A 12 22.93 16.74 -11.01
CA ALA A 12 23.58 15.64 -11.71
C ALA A 12 24.52 14.85 -10.76
N ALA A 13 25.30 15.54 -9.94
CA ALA A 13 26.16 14.89 -8.94
C ALA A 13 25.34 14.14 -7.86
N THR A 14 24.21 14.70 -7.45
CA THR A 14 23.29 14.04 -6.51
C THR A 14 22.66 12.79 -7.13
N TYR A 15 22.23 12.88 -8.39
CA TYR A 15 21.70 11.72 -9.12
C TYR A 15 22.74 10.61 -9.23
N ASP A 16 23.99 10.93 -9.63
CA ASP A 16 25.06 9.95 -9.76
C ASP A 16 25.36 9.24 -8.42
N LEU A 17 25.45 10.00 -7.33
CA LEU A 17 25.62 9.44 -6.00
C LEU A 17 24.49 8.47 -5.62
N VAL A 18 23.25 8.85 -5.87
CA VAL A 18 22.08 8.00 -5.56
C VAL A 18 22.01 6.78 -6.46
N ALA A 19 22.31 6.92 -7.75
CA ALA A 19 22.35 5.81 -8.70
C ALA A 19 23.40 4.77 -8.31
N ARG A 20 24.61 5.22 -7.93
CA ARG A 20 25.68 4.35 -7.41
C ARG A 20 25.28 3.69 -6.08
N ALA A 21 24.60 4.41 -5.21
CA ALA A 21 24.09 3.86 -3.96
C ALA A 21 23.04 2.76 -4.19
N ILE A 22 22.11 2.95 -5.11
CA ILE A 22 21.11 1.95 -5.50
C ILE A 22 21.81 0.72 -6.08
N GLN A 23 22.74 0.91 -6.99
CA GLN A 23 23.50 -0.21 -7.59
C GLN A 23 24.25 -1.00 -6.52
N TYR A 24 24.97 -0.32 -5.62
CA TYR A 24 25.68 -0.98 -4.52
C TYR A 24 24.74 -1.78 -3.63
N LEU A 25 23.58 -1.22 -3.27
CA LEU A 25 22.60 -1.92 -2.44
C LEU A 25 22.02 -3.15 -3.16
N GLN A 26 21.82 -3.08 -4.48
CA GLN A 26 21.35 -4.21 -5.29
C GLN A 26 22.38 -5.34 -5.32
N ASP A 27 23.64 -5.01 -5.57
CA ASP A 27 24.74 -5.97 -5.70
C ASP A 27 25.09 -6.63 -4.36
N HIS A 28 24.86 -5.91 -3.25
CA HIS A 28 25.27 -6.35 -1.91
C HIS A 28 24.07 -6.61 -0.96
N ALA A 29 22.83 -6.71 -1.48
CA ALA A 29 21.62 -6.87 -0.67
C ALA A 29 21.71 -8.01 0.35
N ARG A 30 22.30 -9.16 -0.04
CA ARG A 30 22.50 -10.32 0.85
C ARG A 30 23.43 -10.06 2.04
N ARG A 31 24.34 -9.07 1.93
CA ARG A 31 25.26 -8.70 3.03
C ARG A 31 24.61 -7.75 4.02
N GLN A 32 23.41 -7.26 3.72
CA GLN A 32 22.67 -6.31 4.54
C GLN A 32 23.52 -5.10 4.97
N PRO A 33 24.17 -4.37 4.01
CA PRO A 33 25.11 -3.31 4.33
C PRO A 33 24.48 -2.22 5.18
N SER A 34 25.24 -1.71 6.16
CA SER A 34 24.86 -0.56 6.95
C SER A 34 24.96 0.74 6.14
N LEU A 35 24.43 1.84 6.68
CA LEU A 35 24.61 3.16 6.08
C LEU A 35 26.10 3.57 6.05
N GLY A 36 26.87 3.18 7.08
CA GLY A 36 28.32 3.39 7.14
C GLY A 36 29.07 2.67 6.04
N ASP A 37 28.79 1.37 5.83
CA ASP A 37 29.40 0.58 4.75
C ASP A 37 29.14 1.21 3.38
N LEU A 38 27.89 1.63 3.15
CA LEU A 38 27.48 2.28 1.92
C LEU A 38 28.17 3.64 1.73
N ALA A 39 28.26 4.45 2.78
CA ALA A 39 28.92 5.75 2.73
C ALA A 39 30.42 5.61 2.47
N GLN A 40 31.08 4.65 3.11
CA GLN A 40 32.50 4.33 2.89
C GLN A 40 32.75 3.87 1.45
N ALA A 41 31.93 2.94 0.94
CA ALA A 41 32.07 2.42 -0.42
C ALA A 41 31.90 3.52 -1.49
N LEU A 42 31.10 4.54 -1.20
CA LEU A 42 30.83 5.65 -2.11
C LEU A 42 31.72 6.90 -1.83
N SER A 43 32.67 6.80 -0.91
CA SER A 43 33.59 7.90 -0.49
C SER A 43 32.82 9.17 -0.12
N THR A 44 31.77 9.05 0.69
CA THR A 44 30.93 10.16 1.14
C THR A 44 30.59 10.02 2.64
N SER A 45 30.01 11.06 3.23
CA SER A 45 29.52 10.97 4.61
C SER A 45 28.11 10.35 4.68
N GLU A 46 27.81 9.64 5.78
CA GLU A 46 26.49 9.08 6.02
C GLU A 46 25.37 10.14 5.94
N SER A 47 25.62 11.32 6.49
CA SER A 47 24.66 12.42 6.50
C SER A 47 24.38 12.98 5.10
N THR A 48 25.42 13.07 4.27
CA THR A 48 25.29 13.51 2.87
C THR A 48 24.54 12.48 2.06
N LEU A 49 24.91 11.21 2.19
CA LEU A 49 24.25 10.10 1.51
C LEU A 49 22.77 9.98 1.91
N GLN A 50 22.49 10.01 3.21
CA GLN A 50 21.12 9.93 3.73
C GLN A 50 20.23 11.04 3.17
N ARG A 51 20.73 12.30 3.17
CA ARG A 51 19.99 13.46 2.65
C ARG A 51 19.79 13.35 1.14
N ALA A 52 20.83 13.05 0.38
CA ALA A 52 20.77 12.93 -1.07
C ALA A 52 19.82 11.82 -1.50
N PHE A 53 19.93 10.65 -0.87
CA PHE A 53 19.10 9.51 -1.18
C PHE A 53 17.63 9.76 -0.83
N SER A 54 17.34 10.29 0.37
CA SER A 54 15.98 10.59 0.80
C SER A 54 15.33 11.71 -0.03
N ALA A 55 16.09 12.72 -0.43
CA ALA A 55 15.60 13.80 -1.29
C ALA A 55 15.26 13.30 -2.70
N PHE A 56 16.03 12.34 -3.23
CA PHE A 56 15.85 11.82 -4.58
C PHE A 56 14.86 10.65 -4.63
N ALA A 57 15.02 9.66 -3.75
CA ALA A 57 14.25 8.42 -3.75
C ALA A 57 12.99 8.45 -2.86
N GLY A 58 12.81 9.50 -2.06
CA GLY A 58 11.69 9.63 -1.12
C GLY A 58 11.77 8.72 0.10
N VAL A 59 12.80 7.86 0.18
CA VAL A 59 13.02 6.90 1.27
C VAL A 59 14.49 6.87 1.66
N SER A 60 14.81 6.36 2.87
CA SER A 60 16.22 6.19 3.28
C SER A 60 16.88 4.99 2.59
N PRO A 61 18.23 4.94 2.46
CA PRO A 61 18.96 3.79 1.94
C PRO A 61 18.61 2.48 2.66
N LYS A 62 18.52 2.50 3.99
CA LYS A 62 18.14 1.36 4.81
C LYS A 62 16.73 0.85 4.45
N ARG A 63 15.82 1.76 4.23
CA ARG A 63 14.42 1.42 3.90
C ARG A 63 14.31 0.85 2.49
N PHE A 64 15.09 1.36 1.55
CA PHE A 64 15.20 0.81 0.21
C PHE A 64 15.76 -0.62 0.24
N LEU A 65 16.82 -0.89 1.04
CA LEU A 65 17.35 -2.23 1.24
C LEU A 65 16.31 -3.18 1.87
N GLN A 66 15.59 -2.73 2.89
CA GLN A 66 14.50 -3.50 3.51
C GLN A 66 13.43 -3.89 2.49
N TYR A 67 13.07 -2.96 1.61
CA TYR A 67 12.13 -3.21 0.53
C TYR A 67 12.63 -4.31 -0.41
N GLN A 68 13.88 -4.21 -0.90
CA GLN A 68 14.47 -5.22 -1.78
C GLN A 68 14.56 -6.60 -1.10
N THR A 69 14.99 -6.63 0.17
CA THR A 69 15.08 -7.87 0.96
C THR A 69 13.71 -8.52 1.10
N LYS A 70 12.70 -7.74 1.41
CA LYS A 70 11.30 -8.19 1.53
C LYS A 70 10.78 -8.79 0.21
N GLU A 71 11.00 -8.10 -0.92
CA GLU A 71 10.55 -8.57 -2.23
C GLU A 71 11.17 -9.92 -2.59
N HIS A 72 12.47 -10.07 -2.34
CA HIS A 72 13.17 -11.32 -2.55
C HIS A 72 12.65 -12.42 -1.61
N ALA A 73 12.49 -12.11 -0.32
CA ALA A 73 11.93 -13.05 0.65
C ALA A 73 10.53 -13.51 0.27
N ARG A 74 9.69 -12.58 -0.17
CA ARG A 74 8.33 -12.89 -0.61
C ARG A 74 8.32 -13.84 -1.81
N ALA A 75 9.16 -13.59 -2.81
CA ALA A 75 9.28 -14.47 -3.97
C ALA A 75 9.65 -15.89 -3.56
N LEU A 76 10.65 -16.04 -2.67
CA LEU A 76 11.10 -17.35 -2.18
C LEU A 76 10.01 -18.08 -1.37
N LEU A 77 9.29 -17.36 -0.50
CA LEU A 77 8.20 -17.95 0.29
C LEU A 77 7.03 -18.42 -0.57
N LEU A 78 6.70 -17.69 -1.63
CA LEU A 78 5.66 -18.08 -2.59
C LEU A 78 6.11 -19.26 -3.47
N ASP A 79 7.41 -19.40 -3.69
CA ASP A 79 8.01 -20.54 -4.41
C ASP A 79 8.29 -21.74 -3.46
N SER A 80 7.59 -21.79 -2.33
CA SER A 80 7.62 -22.90 -1.36
C SER A 80 8.94 -23.08 -0.59
N ALA A 81 9.81 -22.07 -0.51
CA ALA A 81 10.96 -22.11 0.37
C ALA A 81 10.52 -21.99 1.85
N ASP A 82 11.20 -22.72 2.73
CA ASP A 82 10.96 -22.59 4.16
C ASP A 82 11.49 -21.26 4.73
N VAL A 83 11.00 -20.90 5.92
CA VAL A 83 11.29 -19.60 6.55
C VAL A 83 12.78 -19.42 6.86
N LEU A 84 13.48 -20.49 7.27
CA LEU A 84 14.91 -20.43 7.60
C LEU A 84 15.74 -20.24 6.33
N THR A 85 15.49 -21.06 5.31
CA THR A 85 16.15 -20.96 4.00
C THR A 85 15.93 -19.57 3.40
N THR A 86 14.70 -19.05 3.45
CA THR A 86 14.37 -17.70 2.96
C THR A 86 15.14 -16.63 3.71
N ALA A 87 15.22 -16.69 5.04
CA ALA A 87 15.98 -15.73 5.84
C ALA A 87 17.46 -15.71 5.41
N LEU A 88 18.08 -16.88 5.33
CA LEU A 88 19.49 -17.01 4.96
C LEU A 88 19.76 -16.57 3.50
N ALA A 89 18.90 -16.97 2.56
CA ALA A 89 19.01 -16.57 1.15
C ALA A 89 18.90 -15.07 0.94
N THR A 90 18.14 -14.37 1.80
CA THR A 90 17.97 -12.91 1.75
C THR A 90 18.99 -12.14 2.60
N GLY A 91 19.95 -12.83 3.23
CA GLY A 91 21.01 -12.22 4.02
C GLY A 91 20.58 -11.80 5.42
N LEU A 92 19.44 -12.27 5.90
CA LEU A 92 19.00 -12.02 7.27
C LEU A 92 19.61 -13.05 8.22
N SER A 93 19.86 -12.65 9.46
CA SER A 93 20.53 -13.50 10.47
C SER A 93 19.68 -14.68 10.97
N GLY A 94 18.42 -14.76 10.56
CA GLY A 94 17.53 -15.87 10.90
C GLY A 94 16.04 -15.55 10.78
N PRO A 95 15.18 -16.55 11.10
CA PRO A 95 13.73 -16.45 10.99
C PRO A 95 13.11 -15.26 11.72
N GLY A 96 13.63 -14.92 12.92
CA GLY A 96 13.12 -13.80 13.70
C GLY A 96 13.26 -12.45 12.98
N ARG A 97 14.39 -12.22 12.29
CA ARG A 97 14.62 -11.00 11.51
C ARG A 97 13.75 -10.96 10.26
N LEU A 98 13.53 -12.09 9.61
CA LEU A 98 12.60 -12.19 8.50
C LEU A 98 11.17 -11.92 8.96
N HIS A 99 10.75 -12.49 10.09
CA HIS A 99 9.46 -12.26 10.69
C HIS A 99 9.24 -10.77 10.99
N GLU A 100 10.21 -10.12 11.68
CA GLU A 100 10.16 -8.69 11.96
C GLU A 100 10.04 -7.83 10.68
N LEU A 101 10.83 -8.16 9.66
CA LEU A 101 10.80 -7.45 8.38
C LEU A 101 9.42 -7.56 7.71
N MET A 102 8.87 -8.77 7.62
CA MET A 102 7.58 -9.00 6.96
C MET A 102 6.42 -8.37 7.75
N VAL A 103 6.38 -8.52 9.07
CA VAL A 103 5.33 -7.89 9.90
C VAL A 103 5.41 -6.36 9.84
N THR A 104 6.61 -5.80 9.84
CA THR A 104 6.79 -4.33 9.79
C THR A 104 6.44 -3.73 8.41
N THR A 105 6.67 -4.49 7.34
CA THR A 105 6.55 -3.98 5.97
C THR A 105 5.28 -4.42 5.25
N GLU A 106 4.73 -5.59 5.57
CA GLU A 106 3.52 -6.14 4.93
C GLU A 106 2.35 -6.37 5.88
N ALA A 107 2.57 -6.15 7.17
CA ALA A 107 1.63 -6.53 8.23
C ALA A 107 1.26 -8.05 8.22
N MET A 108 2.07 -8.87 7.56
CA MET A 108 1.94 -10.32 7.46
C MET A 108 3.24 -11.00 7.89
N THR A 109 3.13 -12.19 8.46
CA THR A 109 4.31 -13.02 8.77
C THR A 109 4.80 -13.76 7.53
N PRO A 110 6.07 -14.21 7.48
CA PRO A 110 6.58 -15.03 6.38
C PRO A 110 5.75 -16.28 6.10
N GLY A 111 5.25 -16.94 7.16
CA GLY A 111 4.40 -18.10 7.03
C GLY A 111 3.02 -17.80 6.44
N GLU A 112 2.45 -16.64 6.74
CA GLU A 112 1.19 -16.16 6.15
C GLU A 112 1.36 -15.85 4.66
N VAL A 113 2.48 -15.22 4.27
CA VAL A 113 2.80 -14.94 2.86
C VAL A 113 2.97 -16.23 2.06
N GLY A 114 3.81 -17.16 2.55
CA GLY A 114 4.07 -18.43 1.86
C GLY A 114 2.84 -19.34 1.73
N ARG A 115 1.85 -19.17 2.64
CA ARG A 115 0.60 -19.93 2.63
C ARG A 115 -0.58 -19.14 2.05
N ALA A 116 -0.34 -18.07 1.32
CA ALA A 116 -1.38 -17.21 0.73
C ALA A 116 -2.46 -16.76 1.74
N GLY A 117 -2.03 -16.41 2.97
CA GLY A 117 -2.91 -16.06 4.10
C GLY A 117 -3.20 -17.23 5.06
N GLY A 118 -2.61 -18.40 4.86
CA GLY A 118 -2.75 -19.53 5.78
C GLY A 118 -2.25 -19.21 7.18
N GLY A 119 -3.12 -19.42 8.20
CA GLY A 119 -2.88 -19.05 9.59
C GLY A 119 -3.28 -17.61 9.93
N VAL A 120 -3.86 -16.87 8.99
CA VAL A 120 -4.53 -15.59 9.28
C VAL A 120 -5.96 -15.87 9.71
N GLU A 121 -6.34 -15.37 10.87
CA GLU A 121 -7.72 -15.35 11.32
C GLU A 121 -8.33 -13.98 11.00
N LEU A 122 -9.42 -13.99 10.24
CA LEU A 122 -10.21 -12.81 9.89
C LEU A 122 -11.53 -12.83 10.64
N HIS A 123 -11.71 -11.88 11.53
CA HIS A 123 -13.00 -11.60 12.15
C HIS A 123 -13.81 -10.72 11.21
N TYR A 124 -14.96 -11.21 10.75
CA TYR A 124 -15.80 -10.49 9.79
C TYR A 124 -17.20 -10.23 10.33
N GLY A 125 -17.82 -9.20 9.83
CA GLY A 125 -19.21 -8.87 10.13
C GLY A 125 -19.75 -7.77 9.25
N TYR A 126 -21.04 -7.56 9.34
CA TYR A 126 -21.74 -6.55 8.56
C TYR A 126 -21.92 -5.28 9.37
N ALA A 127 -21.90 -4.14 8.69
CA ALA A 127 -22.14 -2.84 9.28
C ALA A 127 -22.92 -1.95 8.32
N GLU A 128 -23.73 -1.05 8.89
CA GLU A 128 -24.47 -0.05 8.13
C GLU A 128 -23.64 1.24 8.02
N THR A 129 -23.65 1.83 6.84
CA THR A 129 -23.00 3.13 6.57
C THR A 129 -23.93 4.06 5.82
N SER A 130 -23.60 5.34 5.77
CA SER A 130 -24.35 6.33 4.96
C SER A 130 -24.31 6.05 3.45
N LEU A 131 -23.44 5.15 3.00
CA LEU A 131 -23.28 4.75 1.60
C LEU A 131 -23.84 3.35 1.32
N GLY A 132 -24.49 2.74 2.32
CA GLY A 132 -25.07 1.41 2.29
C GLY A 132 -24.38 0.42 3.22
N ARG A 133 -24.92 -0.80 3.25
CA ARG A 133 -24.41 -1.90 4.05
C ARG A 133 -23.05 -2.37 3.53
N VAL A 134 -22.13 -2.67 4.44
CA VAL A 134 -20.79 -3.16 4.14
C VAL A 134 -20.49 -4.46 4.87
N LEU A 135 -19.66 -5.30 4.26
CA LEU A 135 -18.93 -6.37 4.93
C LEU A 135 -17.55 -5.85 5.29
N ALA A 136 -17.20 -5.89 6.56
CA ALA A 136 -15.86 -5.57 7.05
C ALA A 136 -15.19 -6.84 7.57
N ALA A 137 -13.87 -6.96 7.39
CA ALA A 137 -13.10 -8.00 8.03
C ALA A 137 -11.77 -7.44 8.55
N ARG A 138 -11.38 -7.88 9.73
CA ARG A 138 -10.17 -7.44 10.43
C ARG A 138 -9.34 -8.60 10.94
N THR A 139 -8.05 -8.37 11.10
CA THR A 139 -7.15 -9.18 11.93
C THR A 139 -6.94 -8.50 13.27
N ALA A 140 -6.18 -9.12 14.17
CA ALA A 140 -5.68 -8.45 15.37
C ALA A 140 -4.83 -7.20 15.05
N ARG A 141 -4.28 -7.08 13.84
CA ARG A 141 -3.39 -5.99 13.40
C ARG A 141 -4.11 -4.83 12.71
N GLY A 142 -5.35 -5.02 12.24
CA GLY A 142 -6.09 -3.95 11.59
C GLY A 142 -7.12 -4.44 10.59
N LEU A 143 -7.73 -3.50 9.87
CA LEU A 143 -8.76 -3.75 8.87
C LEU A 143 -8.14 -4.36 7.60
N ALA A 144 -8.66 -5.51 7.18
CA ALA A 144 -8.15 -6.27 6.05
C ALA A 144 -9.08 -6.27 4.83
N PHE A 145 -10.38 -6.02 5.06
CA PHE A 145 -11.39 -5.94 4.01
C PHE A 145 -12.49 -4.96 4.39
N LEU A 146 -12.97 -4.21 3.41
CA LEU A 146 -14.17 -3.38 3.50
C LEU A 146 -14.81 -3.32 2.12
N GLY A 147 -15.92 -4.01 1.94
CA GLY A 147 -16.66 -4.08 0.68
C GLY A 147 -18.15 -3.78 0.87
N PHE A 148 -18.79 -3.15 -0.10
CA PHE A 148 -20.24 -2.98 -0.04
C PHE A 148 -20.96 -4.28 -0.34
N VAL A 149 -22.12 -4.47 0.31
CA VAL A 149 -23.04 -5.58 0.07
C VAL A 149 -24.08 -5.08 -0.92
N ASP A 150 -23.98 -5.52 -2.17
CA ASP A 150 -24.92 -5.10 -3.24
C ASP A 150 -25.98 -6.16 -3.52
N ASP A 151 -25.56 -7.40 -3.80
CA ASP A 151 -26.48 -8.47 -4.19
C ASP A 151 -26.96 -9.29 -2.98
N SER A 152 -26.02 -9.82 -2.20
CA SER A 152 -26.34 -10.64 -1.01
C SER A 152 -25.14 -10.70 -0.05
N ASP A 153 -25.42 -11.06 1.20
CA ASP A 153 -24.39 -11.34 2.20
C ASP A 153 -23.46 -12.47 1.75
N ALA A 154 -23.99 -13.49 1.07
CA ALA A 154 -23.22 -14.60 0.55
C ALA A 154 -22.22 -14.16 -0.53
N ALA A 155 -22.64 -13.34 -1.49
CA ALA A 155 -21.77 -12.82 -2.55
C ALA A 155 -20.64 -11.93 -1.97
N ALA A 156 -20.94 -11.08 -0.99
CA ALA A 156 -19.96 -10.27 -0.31
C ALA A 156 -18.93 -11.12 0.46
N LEU A 157 -19.40 -12.19 1.12
CA LEU A 157 -18.52 -13.13 1.83
C LEU A 157 -17.64 -13.94 0.86
N ASP A 158 -18.15 -14.29 -0.31
CA ASP A 158 -17.38 -14.97 -1.35
C ASP A 158 -16.32 -14.04 -1.97
N ASP A 159 -16.58 -12.73 -2.11
CA ASP A 159 -15.54 -11.76 -2.49
C ASP A 159 -14.43 -11.72 -1.42
N LEU A 160 -14.77 -11.69 -0.14
CA LEU A 160 -13.78 -11.78 0.95
C LEU A 160 -12.96 -13.07 0.85
N ARG A 161 -13.63 -14.24 0.69
CA ARG A 161 -12.95 -15.54 0.56
C ARG A 161 -12.00 -15.60 -0.64
N SER A 162 -12.41 -15.02 -1.76
CA SER A 162 -11.59 -15.00 -2.98
C SER A 162 -10.28 -14.24 -2.80
N ARG A 163 -10.25 -13.26 -1.90
CA ARG A 163 -9.08 -12.43 -1.60
C ARG A 163 -8.18 -13.04 -0.51
N TRP A 164 -8.76 -13.86 0.35
CA TRP A 164 -8.10 -14.53 1.48
C TRP A 164 -8.41 -16.03 1.49
N PRO A 165 -8.02 -16.78 0.44
CA PRO A 165 -8.48 -18.15 0.22
C PRO A 165 -8.04 -19.13 1.29
N ALA A 166 -6.94 -18.87 1.99
CA ALA A 166 -6.40 -19.75 3.02
C ALA A 166 -6.60 -19.20 4.45
N ALA A 167 -7.31 -18.09 4.62
CA ALA A 167 -7.60 -17.53 5.94
C ALA A 167 -8.77 -18.26 6.61
N THR A 168 -8.71 -18.35 7.95
CA THR A 168 -9.85 -18.76 8.75
C THR A 168 -10.79 -17.59 8.98
N LEU A 169 -12.08 -17.77 8.69
CA LEU A 169 -13.09 -16.73 8.87
C LEU A 169 -13.91 -16.98 10.13
N ALA A 170 -13.95 -16.04 11.06
CA ALA A 170 -14.76 -16.03 12.26
C ALA A 170 -15.77 -14.87 12.20
N SER A 171 -17.04 -15.15 12.47
CA SER A 171 -18.07 -14.11 12.53
C SER A 171 -17.91 -13.28 13.79
N GLU A 172 -18.03 -11.96 13.66
CA GLU A 172 -17.94 -10.99 14.77
C GLU A 172 -19.22 -10.13 14.87
N ALA A 173 -20.04 -10.40 15.85
CA ALA A 173 -21.32 -9.69 16.06
C ALA A 173 -21.13 -8.19 16.40
N ARG A 174 -19.96 -7.79 16.91
CA ARG A 174 -19.64 -6.40 17.27
C ARG A 174 -18.93 -5.60 16.18
N MET A 175 -18.94 -6.10 14.92
CA MET A 175 -18.23 -5.46 13.82
C MET A 175 -18.70 -4.01 13.59
N GLN A 176 -19.99 -3.72 13.71
CA GLN A 176 -20.50 -2.35 13.61
C GLN A 176 -19.80 -1.42 14.61
N ALA A 177 -19.81 -1.78 15.90
CA ALA A 177 -19.23 -0.94 16.95
C ALA A 177 -17.70 -0.80 16.77
N TRP A 178 -17.03 -1.86 16.34
CA TRP A 178 -15.61 -1.81 16.04
C TRP A 178 -15.31 -0.88 14.86
N LEU A 179 -16.05 -0.99 13.76
CA LEU A 179 -15.86 -0.17 12.57
C LEU A 179 -16.14 1.32 12.87
N ASP A 180 -17.20 1.61 13.62
CA ASP A 180 -17.54 2.97 14.03
C ASP A 180 -16.42 3.59 14.88
N ALA A 181 -15.88 2.85 15.84
CA ALA A 181 -14.78 3.30 16.67
C ALA A 181 -13.48 3.52 15.87
N ALA A 182 -13.19 2.62 14.91
CA ALA A 182 -12.02 2.71 14.05
C ALA A 182 -12.10 3.93 13.11
N LEU A 183 -13.26 4.18 12.50
CA LEU A 183 -13.49 5.32 11.62
C LEU A 183 -13.56 6.65 12.39
N ALA A 184 -14.13 6.67 13.59
CA ALA A 184 -14.14 7.84 14.46
C ALA A 184 -12.70 8.18 14.91
N GLY A 185 -11.92 7.19 15.32
CA GLY A 185 -10.52 7.34 15.66
C GLY A 185 -9.69 7.92 14.49
N TRP A 186 -9.91 7.43 13.28
CA TRP A 186 -9.26 7.94 12.09
C TRP A 186 -9.57 9.43 11.82
N ARG A 187 -10.80 9.88 12.09
CA ARG A 187 -11.19 11.29 12.00
C ARG A 187 -10.51 12.19 13.04
N THR A 188 -10.05 11.62 14.14
CA THR A 188 -9.41 12.33 15.27
C THR A 188 -7.90 12.10 15.35
N ASP A 189 -7.21 11.89 14.22
CA ASP A 189 -5.77 11.66 14.08
C ASP A 189 -5.25 10.35 14.72
N ARG A 190 -6.09 9.42 15.11
CA ARG A 190 -5.65 8.06 15.44
C ARG A 190 -5.41 7.28 14.15
N PRO A 191 -4.24 6.67 13.98
CA PRO A 191 -3.96 5.91 12.76
C PRO A 191 -4.88 4.70 12.65
N LEU A 192 -5.57 4.57 11.51
CA LEU A 192 -6.26 3.34 11.14
C LEU A 192 -5.24 2.39 10.49
N HIS A 193 -5.05 1.24 11.11
CA HIS A 193 -4.16 0.21 10.57
C HIS A 193 -4.89 -0.59 9.49
N LEU A 194 -4.29 -0.65 8.29
CA LEU A 194 -4.78 -1.42 7.17
C LEU A 194 -3.86 -2.62 6.92
N VAL A 195 -4.45 -3.80 6.79
CA VAL A 195 -3.75 -5.04 6.48
C VAL A 195 -4.04 -5.38 5.02
N LEU A 196 -3.04 -5.24 4.15
CA LEU A 196 -3.20 -5.42 2.71
C LEU A 196 -2.47 -6.67 2.25
N ALA A 197 -3.20 -7.55 1.58
CA ALA A 197 -2.65 -8.70 0.87
C ALA A 197 -2.78 -8.47 -0.64
N GLY A 198 -1.67 -8.50 -1.33
CA GLY A 198 -1.64 -8.28 -2.78
C GLY A 198 -0.23 -8.44 -3.35
N THR A 199 -0.13 -8.45 -4.67
CA THR A 199 1.18 -8.39 -5.33
C THR A 199 1.82 -7.03 -5.11
N ASN A 200 3.16 -6.95 -5.20
CA ASN A 200 3.87 -5.68 -5.09
C ASN A 200 3.36 -4.61 -6.06
N PHE A 201 2.96 -5.02 -7.24
CA PHE A 201 2.37 -4.10 -8.20
C PHE A 201 1.03 -3.55 -7.70
N GLN A 202 0.17 -4.40 -7.13
CA GLN A 202 -1.09 -3.96 -6.53
C GLN A 202 -0.86 -3.02 -5.35
N LEU A 203 0.08 -3.36 -4.45
CA LEU A 203 0.43 -2.51 -3.31
C LEU A 203 0.91 -1.12 -3.77
N LYS A 204 1.81 -1.05 -4.77
CA LYS A 204 2.25 0.23 -5.36
C LYS A 204 1.10 1.03 -5.96
N VAL A 205 0.16 0.36 -6.63
CA VAL A 205 -1.03 1.03 -7.18
C VAL A 205 -1.92 1.55 -6.06
N TRP A 206 -2.14 0.77 -5.00
CA TRP A 206 -2.97 1.20 -3.86
C TRP A 206 -2.32 2.32 -3.05
N GLU A 207 -0.99 2.32 -2.88
CA GLU A 207 -0.26 3.46 -2.32
C GLU A 207 -0.41 4.73 -3.17
N ALA A 208 -0.32 4.60 -4.49
CA ALA A 208 -0.53 5.73 -5.38
C ALA A 208 -1.99 6.25 -5.33
N LEU A 209 -2.98 5.38 -5.12
CA LEU A 209 -4.37 5.78 -4.87
C LEU A 209 -4.50 6.64 -3.62
N LEU A 210 -3.85 6.25 -2.52
CA LEU A 210 -3.85 6.99 -1.25
C LEU A 210 -3.23 8.40 -1.38
N ALA A 211 -2.36 8.59 -2.37
CA ALA A 211 -1.77 9.90 -2.65
C ALA A 211 -2.70 10.85 -3.40
N ILE A 212 -3.82 10.37 -3.99
CA ILE A 212 -4.79 11.22 -4.67
C ILE A 212 -5.61 11.97 -3.60
N PRO A 213 -5.58 13.32 -3.58
CA PRO A 213 -6.30 14.08 -2.57
C PRO A 213 -7.82 13.93 -2.67
N GLU A 214 -8.54 14.11 -1.55
CA GLU A 214 -10.00 14.23 -1.53
C GLU A 214 -10.45 15.35 -2.46
N GLY A 215 -11.52 15.11 -3.25
CA GLY A 215 -12.03 16.02 -4.26
C GLY A 215 -11.14 16.18 -5.50
N ARG A 216 -10.08 15.39 -5.63
CA ARG A 216 -9.26 15.35 -6.85
C ARG A 216 -9.42 14.01 -7.55
N LEU A 217 -9.38 14.07 -8.88
CA LEU A 217 -9.47 12.90 -9.74
C LEU A 217 -8.15 12.68 -10.47
N ALA A 218 -7.84 11.43 -10.77
CA ALA A 218 -6.71 11.05 -11.62
C ALA A 218 -7.20 10.12 -12.72
N SER A 219 -6.53 10.14 -13.89
CA SER A 219 -6.80 9.13 -14.90
C SER A 219 -5.98 7.85 -14.63
N TYR A 220 -6.43 6.71 -15.19
CA TYR A 220 -5.65 5.46 -15.16
C TYR A 220 -4.26 5.67 -15.78
N THR A 221 -4.13 6.53 -16.79
CA THR A 221 -2.87 6.87 -17.43
C THR A 221 -1.94 7.65 -16.49
N GLN A 222 -2.49 8.63 -15.76
CA GLN A 222 -1.73 9.38 -14.75
C GLN A 222 -1.26 8.45 -13.62
N LEU A 223 -2.13 7.55 -13.16
CA LEU A 223 -1.78 6.58 -12.13
C LEU A 223 -0.69 5.61 -12.62
N ALA A 224 -0.76 5.16 -13.89
CA ALA A 224 0.27 4.31 -14.48
C ALA A 224 1.64 5.01 -14.56
N ARG A 225 1.67 6.30 -14.85
CA ARG A 225 2.89 7.12 -14.79
C ARG A 225 3.40 7.27 -13.36
N ALA A 226 2.50 7.51 -12.41
CA ALA A 226 2.85 7.67 -10.99
C ALA A 226 3.51 6.42 -10.37
N VAL A 227 3.07 5.21 -10.79
CA VAL A 227 3.68 3.95 -10.34
C VAL A 227 4.91 3.53 -11.17
N GLY A 228 5.41 4.40 -12.07
CA GLY A 228 6.58 4.11 -12.90
C GLY A 228 6.34 3.09 -14.02
N ARG A 229 5.09 2.88 -14.43
CA ARG A 229 4.69 1.89 -15.48
C ARG A 229 3.73 2.51 -16.51
N PRO A 230 4.16 3.55 -17.26
CA PRO A 230 3.27 4.32 -18.14
C PRO A 230 2.53 3.48 -19.18
N ASN A 231 3.12 2.37 -19.62
CA ASN A 231 2.53 1.46 -20.61
C ASN A 231 1.62 0.38 -20.00
N ALA A 232 1.52 0.29 -18.66
CA ALA A 232 0.78 -0.76 -17.96
C ALA A 232 -0.64 -0.33 -17.54
N VAL A 233 -1.31 0.55 -18.28
CA VAL A 233 -2.61 1.13 -17.92
C VAL A 233 -3.68 0.06 -17.63
N ARG A 234 -3.72 -1.03 -18.41
CA ARG A 234 -4.66 -2.15 -18.18
C ARG A 234 -4.37 -2.88 -16.88
N ALA A 235 -3.09 -3.15 -16.59
CA ALA A 235 -2.67 -3.79 -15.34
C ALA A 235 -2.96 -2.89 -14.13
N VAL A 236 -2.75 -1.58 -14.25
CA VAL A 236 -3.14 -0.59 -13.23
C VAL A 236 -4.65 -0.62 -13.01
N ALA A 237 -5.47 -0.61 -14.07
CA ALA A 237 -6.92 -0.68 -13.94
C ALA A 237 -7.38 -1.98 -13.24
N SER A 238 -6.74 -3.12 -13.55
CA SER A 238 -6.99 -4.39 -12.86
C SER A 238 -6.63 -4.30 -11.37
N ALA A 239 -5.49 -3.71 -11.03
CA ALA A 239 -5.07 -3.52 -9.63
C ALA A 239 -6.00 -2.57 -8.87
N VAL A 240 -6.46 -1.48 -9.50
CA VAL A 240 -7.48 -0.56 -8.96
C VAL A 240 -8.78 -1.30 -8.66
N GLY A 241 -9.25 -2.16 -9.58
CA GLY A 241 -10.47 -2.96 -9.40
C GLY A 241 -10.35 -4.05 -8.33
N ARG A 242 -9.14 -4.46 -7.96
CA ARG A 242 -8.86 -5.44 -6.89
C ARG A 242 -8.64 -4.82 -5.51
N ASN A 243 -8.88 -3.51 -5.35
CA ASN A 243 -8.83 -2.85 -4.06
C ASN A 243 -9.68 -3.59 -3.00
N PRO A 244 -9.10 -4.02 -1.86
CA PRO A 244 -9.84 -4.74 -0.82
C PRO A 244 -10.58 -3.82 0.16
N LEU A 245 -10.30 -2.52 0.14
CA LEU A 245 -10.79 -1.55 1.13
C LEU A 245 -11.51 -0.39 0.43
N SER A 246 -12.82 -0.57 0.20
CA SER A 246 -13.65 0.47 -0.41
C SER A 246 -13.54 1.78 0.37
N VAL A 247 -13.67 2.91 -0.32
CA VAL A 247 -13.63 4.26 0.26
C VAL A 247 -12.27 4.62 0.89
N LEU A 248 -11.74 3.76 1.76
CA LEU A 248 -10.48 4.01 2.49
C LEU A 248 -9.27 4.06 1.55
N ILE A 249 -9.21 3.15 0.58
CA ILE A 249 -8.30 3.27 -0.56
C ILE A 249 -9.13 3.84 -1.72
N PRO A 250 -8.91 5.10 -2.12
CA PRO A 250 -9.87 5.87 -2.92
C PRO A 250 -9.83 5.51 -4.42
N CYS A 251 -10.11 4.24 -4.78
CA CYS A 251 -10.17 3.80 -6.16
C CYS A 251 -11.32 4.46 -6.97
N HIS A 252 -12.32 5.04 -6.28
CA HIS A 252 -13.35 5.87 -6.90
C HIS A 252 -12.82 7.16 -7.52
N ARG A 253 -11.65 7.68 -7.07
CA ARG A 253 -11.01 8.88 -7.62
C ARG A 253 -10.32 8.66 -8.96
N VAL A 254 -10.28 7.40 -9.47
CA VAL A 254 -9.65 7.10 -10.76
C VAL A 254 -10.70 6.99 -11.86
N ILE A 255 -10.55 7.80 -12.91
CA ILE A 255 -11.46 7.89 -14.05
C ILE A 255 -10.74 7.59 -15.37
N ARG A 256 -11.48 7.48 -16.46
CA ARG A 256 -10.89 7.39 -17.81
C ARG A 256 -10.27 8.72 -18.24
N GLU A 257 -9.31 8.68 -19.14
CA GLU A 257 -8.71 9.88 -19.76
C GLU A 257 -9.77 10.75 -20.45
N SER A 258 -10.84 10.14 -20.97
CA SER A 258 -11.98 10.83 -21.60
C SER A 258 -12.89 11.57 -20.62
N GLY A 259 -12.63 11.52 -19.30
CA GLY A 259 -13.52 12.05 -18.25
C GLY A 259 -14.64 11.09 -17.84
N ALA A 260 -14.87 10.00 -18.56
CA ALA A 260 -15.87 9.00 -18.15
C ALA A 260 -15.45 8.30 -16.85
N LEU A 261 -16.41 7.96 -15.99
CA LEU A 261 -16.14 7.38 -14.66
C LEU A 261 -15.30 6.10 -14.70
N GLY A 262 -15.40 5.30 -15.78
CA GLY A 262 -14.75 3.99 -15.85
C GLY A 262 -15.41 2.99 -14.90
N GLY A 263 -14.81 1.80 -14.77
CA GLY A 263 -15.33 0.77 -13.87
C GLY A 263 -15.20 1.13 -12.37
N TYR A 264 -16.05 0.52 -11.57
CA TYR A 264 -15.94 0.54 -10.11
C TYR A 264 -16.49 -0.79 -9.59
N HIS A 265 -15.74 -1.45 -8.73
CA HIS A 265 -16.10 -2.81 -8.25
C HIS A 265 -17.47 -2.82 -7.57
N TRP A 266 -17.80 -1.77 -6.85
CA TRP A 266 -19.07 -1.62 -6.10
C TRP A 266 -20.09 -0.71 -6.79
N GLY A 267 -20.13 -0.71 -8.13
CA GLY A 267 -21.15 -0.03 -8.93
C GLY A 267 -20.86 1.45 -9.24
N LEU A 268 -21.18 1.86 -10.46
CA LEU A 268 -20.97 3.23 -10.94
C LEU A 268 -21.80 4.29 -10.18
N PRO A 269 -23.05 4.01 -9.76
CA PRO A 269 -23.83 4.99 -8.98
C PRO A 269 -23.10 5.37 -7.68
N ARG A 270 -22.52 4.41 -6.97
CA ARG A 270 -21.79 4.65 -5.74
C ARG A 270 -20.48 5.41 -5.99
N LYS A 271 -19.79 5.11 -7.08
CA LYS A 271 -18.61 5.88 -7.51
C LYS A 271 -18.97 7.35 -7.73
N GLY A 272 -20.04 7.63 -8.46
CA GLY A 272 -20.53 8.98 -8.70
C GLY A 272 -20.90 9.70 -7.41
N ALA A 273 -21.60 9.04 -6.49
CA ALA A 273 -21.97 9.58 -5.19
C ALA A 273 -20.74 9.94 -4.33
N LEU A 274 -19.72 9.06 -4.29
CA LEU A 274 -18.47 9.33 -3.57
C LEU A 274 -17.73 10.55 -4.13
N ILE A 275 -17.61 10.65 -5.45
CA ILE A 275 -16.98 11.79 -6.12
C ILE A 275 -17.76 13.08 -5.80
N ALA A 276 -19.08 13.07 -5.88
CA ALA A 276 -19.90 14.23 -5.57
C ALA A 276 -19.78 14.68 -4.11
N LEU A 277 -19.79 13.73 -3.16
CA LEU A 277 -19.59 14.00 -1.73
C LEU A 277 -18.23 14.64 -1.45
N GLU A 278 -17.18 14.14 -2.08
CA GLU A 278 -15.83 14.70 -1.91
C GLU A 278 -15.68 16.07 -2.55
N SER A 279 -16.28 16.29 -3.73
CA SER A 279 -16.28 17.59 -4.40
C SER A 279 -16.97 18.65 -3.55
N ALA A 280 -18.14 18.33 -2.97
CA ALA A 280 -18.87 19.25 -2.09
C ALA A 280 -18.10 19.61 -0.80
N ARG A 281 -17.24 18.69 -0.30
CA ARG A 281 -16.39 18.96 0.86
C ARG A 281 -15.12 19.72 0.53
N SER A 282 -14.70 19.71 -0.71
CA SER A 282 -13.46 20.33 -1.19
C SER A 282 -13.66 21.77 -1.66
N GLU A 283 -14.91 22.23 -1.82
CA GLU A 283 -15.19 23.64 -2.06
C GLU A 283 -14.79 24.46 -0.83
N PRO A 284 -14.12 25.61 -1.00
CA PRO A 284 -13.57 26.37 0.12
C PRO A 284 -14.67 27.08 0.91
N THR A 285 -15.31 26.36 1.83
CA THR A 285 -15.91 26.98 3.00
C THR A 285 -14.77 27.30 3.95
N GLY A 286 -14.28 28.51 3.92
CA GLY A 286 -13.26 29.24 4.70
C GLY A 286 -12.64 28.69 5.99
N VAL A 287 -12.50 27.38 6.17
CA VAL A 287 -11.79 26.78 7.31
C VAL A 287 -10.94 25.61 6.85
N ALA A 288 -9.63 25.79 6.91
CA ALA A 288 -8.64 24.74 6.64
C ALA A 288 -8.81 23.58 7.66
N ARG A 289 -9.46 22.50 7.24
CA ARG A 289 -9.50 21.26 8.03
C ARG A 289 -8.18 20.51 7.82
N ARG A 290 -7.41 20.31 8.91
CA ARG A 290 -6.24 19.44 8.93
C ARG A 290 -6.64 18.02 8.51
N ARG A 291 -5.88 17.44 7.60
CA ARG A 291 -6.09 16.09 7.06
C ARG A 291 -5.73 15.05 8.11
N PRO A 292 -6.56 14.03 8.34
CA PRO A 292 -6.12 12.87 9.11
C PRO A 292 -5.03 12.12 8.33
N ALA A 293 -3.95 11.77 9.02
CA ALA A 293 -2.86 11.02 8.45
C ALA A 293 -3.23 9.53 8.40
N PHE A 294 -3.18 8.93 7.21
CA PHE A 294 -3.10 7.48 7.09
C PHE A 294 -1.70 7.04 7.51
N ARG A 295 -1.60 6.21 8.53
CA ARG A 295 -0.46 5.33 8.67
C ARG A 295 -0.85 3.99 8.06
N THR A 296 -0.50 3.81 6.80
CA THR A 296 -0.43 2.49 6.20
C THR A 296 0.75 1.79 6.84
N THR A 297 0.52 0.75 7.59
CA THR A 297 1.55 -0.25 7.91
C THR A 297 1.72 -1.23 6.74
N ALA A 298 1.06 -0.98 5.59
CA ALA A 298 1.50 -1.47 4.31
C ALA A 298 2.66 -0.56 3.89
N ARG A 299 3.84 -0.90 4.34
CA ARG A 299 5.05 -0.36 3.75
C ARG A 299 5.51 -1.38 2.74
N ALA A 300 5.50 -0.91 1.48
CA ALA A 300 6.28 -1.53 0.46
C ALA A 300 7.71 -1.75 0.90
#